data_1c8ef850958f509ff8c06c9bcf779730
#
_entry.id   1c8ef850958f509ff8c06c9bcf779730
#
_cell.length_a   1.000
_cell.length_b   1.000
_cell.length_c   1.000
_cell.angle_alpha   90.00
_cell.angle_beta   90.00
_cell.angle_gamma   90.00
#
_symmetry.space_group_name_H-M   'P 1'
#
loop_
_entity.id
_entity.type
_entity.pdbx_description
1 polymer ?
#
loop_
_entity_poly.entity_id
_entity_poly.type
_entity_poly.pdbx_seq_one_letter_code
_entity_poly.pdbx_strand_id
1 'polypeptide(L)'
;MKAPLKSALFILLAASMGPAPAADEEPAAASTRYTYRVIASHPHDPEAFTQGLLFADGKLYESTGGYGTSSLRILDLASGRVLRERRLPDDRFGEGLALSAGRLHQLTWKAGIGFIHEVSTLTPIGEFRYRGEGWGLAASADSLVMSDGSAELRFLDPATLTEVRRLPVRDGTEPVTGLNELEFVEGALYANVWPSDRIAIINPANGQVRGWLDLTGLLPLVFRTPRTDVLNGIAYDAAGKRLFVTGKHWPRLFQIEVTTH
;
A
#
# COMPACT_ATOMS: atom_id res chain seq x y z
N MET A 1 53.31 19.97 -68.55
CA MET A 1 52.13 19.17 -68.88
C MET A 1 51.37 18.93 -67.57
N LYS A 2 50.25 19.61 -67.37
CA LYS A 2 49.42 19.52 -66.16
C LYS A 2 48.21 18.59 -66.45
N ALA A 3 48.05 17.54 -65.70
CA ALA A 3 46.90 16.64 -65.81
C ALA A 3 45.65 17.22 -65.03
N PRO A 4 44.43 17.06 -65.53
CA PRO A 4 43.23 17.61 -64.86
C PRO A 4 42.71 16.70 -63.72
N LEU A 5 42.39 17.34 -62.65
CA LEU A 5 41.71 16.76 -61.47
C LEU A 5 40.26 16.48 -61.82
N LYS A 6 39.80 15.24 -61.70
CA LYS A 6 38.37 14.86 -61.83
C LYS A 6 37.71 14.96 -60.45
N SER A 7 36.80 15.93 -60.31
CA SER A 7 35.93 16.05 -59.15
C SER A 7 34.83 14.98 -59.21
N ALA A 8 34.75 14.13 -58.23
CA ALA A 8 33.65 13.21 -58.04
C ALA A 8 32.56 13.84 -57.15
N LEU A 9 31.39 14.00 -57.71
CA LEU A 9 30.21 14.52 -57.02
C LEU A 9 29.56 13.35 -56.26
N PHE A 10 29.63 13.38 -54.93
CA PHE A 10 28.85 12.44 -54.07
C PHE A 10 27.47 13.01 -53.84
N ILE A 11 26.43 12.35 -54.40
CA ILE A 11 25.04 12.63 -54.12
C ILE A 11 24.68 11.87 -52.84
N LEU A 12 24.46 12.57 -51.71
CA LEU A 12 23.88 12.01 -50.50
C LEU A 12 22.38 11.84 -50.71
N LEU A 13 21.91 10.58 -50.80
CA LEU A 13 20.50 10.27 -50.72
C LEU A 13 20.08 10.33 -49.23
N ALA A 14 19.34 11.36 -48.84
CA ALA A 14 18.68 11.40 -47.53
C ALA A 14 17.43 10.49 -47.57
N ALA A 15 17.50 9.31 -46.92
CA ALA A 15 16.36 8.48 -46.70
C ALA A 15 15.51 9.12 -45.60
N SER A 16 14.32 9.60 -45.94
CA SER A 16 13.31 10.05 -44.97
C SER A 16 12.72 8.82 -44.25
N MET A 17 13.15 8.59 -42.99
CA MET A 17 12.44 7.67 -42.12
C MET A 17 11.11 8.30 -41.72
N GLY A 18 10.01 7.75 -42.23
CA GLY A 18 8.66 8.08 -41.76
C GLY A 18 8.49 7.70 -40.27
N PRO A 19 7.53 8.32 -39.56
CA PRO A 19 7.26 7.96 -38.17
C PRO A 19 6.92 6.47 -38.08
N ALA A 20 7.53 5.79 -37.09
CA ALA A 20 7.16 4.42 -36.76
C ALA A 20 5.67 4.35 -36.41
N PRO A 21 4.93 3.31 -36.83
CA PRO A 21 3.56 3.15 -36.42
C PRO A 21 3.49 3.09 -34.88
N ALA A 22 2.54 3.83 -34.30
CA ALA A 22 2.20 3.70 -32.90
C ALA A 22 1.85 2.24 -32.63
N ALA A 23 2.48 1.63 -31.65
CA ALA A 23 2.09 0.31 -31.20
C ALA A 23 0.63 0.40 -30.77
N ASP A 24 -0.25 -0.40 -31.37
CA ASP A 24 -1.62 -0.57 -30.91
C ASP A 24 -1.54 -1.07 -29.46
N GLU A 25 -1.91 -0.23 -28.49
CA GLU A 25 -2.11 -0.66 -27.10
C GLU A 25 -3.26 -1.67 -27.13
N GLU A 26 -2.93 -2.95 -26.86
CA GLU A 26 -3.97 -3.94 -26.63
C GLU A 26 -4.92 -3.43 -25.56
N PRO A 27 -6.25 -3.56 -25.74
CA PRO A 27 -7.21 -3.12 -24.75
C PRO A 27 -6.90 -3.83 -23.43
N ALA A 28 -6.70 -3.04 -22.37
CA ALA A 28 -6.41 -3.56 -21.04
C ALA A 28 -7.49 -4.57 -20.66
N ALA A 29 -7.09 -5.80 -20.35
CA ALA A 29 -8.03 -6.85 -19.95
C ALA A 29 -8.85 -6.35 -18.75
N ALA A 30 -10.16 -6.62 -18.76
CA ALA A 30 -11.05 -6.24 -17.67
C ALA A 30 -10.53 -6.82 -16.34
N SER A 31 -10.55 -6.01 -15.28
CA SER A 31 -10.09 -6.43 -13.96
C SER A 31 -10.94 -7.59 -13.41
N THR A 32 -10.28 -8.59 -12.84
CA THR A 32 -10.96 -9.77 -12.26
C THR A 32 -11.71 -9.36 -10.99
N ARG A 33 -12.90 -9.93 -10.79
CA ARG A 33 -13.66 -9.77 -9.55
C ARG A 33 -13.40 -10.94 -8.62
N TYR A 34 -12.96 -10.64 -7.42
CA TYR A 34 -12.71 -11.61 -6.34
C TYR A 34 -13.70 -11.39 -5.21
N THR A 35 -14.00 -12.46 -4.53
CA THR A 35 -14.70 -12.49 -3.26
C THR A 35 -13.84 -13.19 -2.22
N TYR A 36 -14.38 -13.49 -1.06
CA TYR A 36 -13.63 -14.04 0.05
C TYR A 36 -14.34 -15.24 0.70
N ARG A 37 -13.53 -16.05 1.36
CA ARG A 37 -13.99 -17.04 2.34
C ARG A 37 -13.31 -16.72 3.67
N VAL A 38 -14.11 -16.62 4.74
CA VAL A 38 -13.57 -16.44 6.09
C VAL A 38 -13.00 -17.77 6.58
N ILE A 39 -11.72 -17.77 6.92
CA ILE A 39 -11.01 -18.94 7.47
C ILE A 39 -11.04 -18.90 8.99
N ALA A 40 -10.82 -17.74 9.59
CA ALA A 40 -10.84 -17.52 11.02
C ALA A 40 -11.23 -16.09 11.36
N SER A 41 -11.68 -15.86 12.58
CA SER A 41 -11.98 -14.53 13.11
C SER A 41 -11.34 -14.41 14.50
N HIS A 42 -10.57 -13.35 14.68
CA HIS A 42 -9.85 -13.06 15.92
C HIS A 42 -10.44 -11.83 16.60
N PRO A 43 -10.35 -11.69 17.92
CA PRO A 43 -10.68 -10.46 18.61
C PRO A 43 -9.80 -9.31 18.12
N HIS A 44 -10.37 -8.11 18.06
CA HIS A 44 -9.65 -6.88 17.75
C HIS A 44 -10.21 -5.75 18.61
N ASP A 45 -9.41 -4.73 18.90
CA ASP A 45 -9.77 -3.62 19.76
C ASP A 45 -10.75 -2.67 19.05
N PRO A 46 -12.02 -2.54 19.49
CA PRO A 46 -13.00 -1.65 18.87
C PRO A 46 -12.67 -0.16 19.07
N GLU A 47 -11.69 0.17 19.92
CA GLU A 47 -11.21 1.53 20.08
C GLU A 47 -10.08 1.86 19.08
N ALA A 48 -9.54 0.87 18.37
CA ALA A 48 -8.47 1.07 17.40
C ALA A 48 -9.02 1.72 16.12
N PHE A 49 -8.55 2.92 15.81
CA PHE A 49 -8.74 3.54 14.51
C PHE A 49 -7.60 3.10 13.59
N THR A 50 -7.71 1.87 13.06
CA THR A 50 -6.65 1.19 12.30
C THR A 50 -6.29 1.95 11.03
N GLN A 51 -5.00 2.31 10.88
CA GLN A 51 -4.46 3.03 9.74
C GLN A 51 -3.29 2.31 9.06
N GLY A 52 -2.67 1.36 9.74
CA GLY A 52 -1.65 0.49 9.18
C GLY A 52 -1.63 -0.83 9.92
N LEU A 53 -1.45 -1.91 9.21
CA LEU A 53 -1.42 -3.26 9.76
C LEU A 53 -0.32 -4.05 9.05
N LEU A 54 0.45 -4.86 9.77
CA LEU A 54 1.38 -5.81 9.17
C LEU A 54 1.56 -7.04 10.04
N PHE A 55 1.95 -8.15 9.43
CA PHE A 55 2.29 -9.39 10.12
C PHE A 55 3.77 -9.71 9.94
N ALA A 56 4.49 -9.86 11.05
CA ALA A 56 5.89 -10.27 11.04
C ALA A 56 6.22 -11.09 12.29
N ASP A 57 7.04 -12.12 12.13
CA ASP A 57 7.56 -12.97 13.22
C ASP A 57 6.46 -13.49 14.18
N GLY A 58 5.32 -13.91 13.61
CA GLY A 58 4.19 -14.47 14.36
C GLY A 58 3.36 -13.45 15.14
N LYS A 59 3.56 -12.15 14.91
CA LYS A 59 2.87 -11.05 15.59
C LYS A 59 2.22 -10.11 14.58
N LEU A 60 1.17 -9.43 15.02
CA LEU A 60 0.61 -8.29 14.32
C LEU A 60 1.22 -7.00 14.87
N TYR A 61 1.50 -6.07 13.98
CA TYR A 61 1.86 -4.70 14.29
C TYR A 61 0.78 -3.79 13.73
N GLU A 62 0.32 -2.86 14.52
CA GLU A 62 -0.77 -1.97 14.16
C GLU A 62 -0.40 -0.51 14.43
N SER A 63 -0.65 0.34 13.46
CA SER A 63 -0.64 1.79 13.59
C SER A 63 -2.07 2.29 13.69
N THR A 64 -2.37 3.05 14.76
CA THR A 64 -3.70 3.63 14.97
C THR A 64 -3.66 5.15 14.81
N GLY A 65 -4.74 5.71 14.26
CA GLY A 65 -4.95 7.15 14.11
C GLY A 65 -5.70 7.77 15.30
N GLY A 66 -5.75 9.10 15.30
CA GLY A 66 -6.43 9.92 16.31
C GLY A 66 -5.48 10.91 16.99
N TYR A 67 -5.77 12.21 16.91
CA TYR A 67 -4.99 13.19 17.67
C TYR A 67 -5.13 12.93 19.17
N GLY A 68 -4.00 12.86 19.90
CA GLY A 68 -3.94 12.52 21.32
C GLY A 68 -4.14 11.03 21.65
N THR A 69 -4.44 10.18 20.65
CA THR A 69 -4.70 8.74 20.86
C THR A 69 -3.91 7.83 19.93
N SER A 70 -3.26 8.37 18.92
CA SER A 70 -2.45 7.59 17.97
C SER A 70 -1.38 6.75 18.64
N SER A 71 -1.22 5.52 18.18
CA SER A 71 -0.22 4.61 18.73
C SER A 71 0.34 3.65 17.68
N LEU A 72 1.49 3.08 18.01
CA LEU A 72 2.07 1.91 17.37
C LEU A 72 1.98 0.75 18.35
N ARG A 73 1.46 -0.40 17.92
CA ARG A 73 1.13 -1.54 18.80
C ARG A 73 1.73 -2.84 18.29
N ILE A 74 2.06 -3.75 19.21
CA ILE A 74 2.29 -5.17 18.94
C ILE A 74 1.11 -5.94 19.52
N LEU A 75 0.46 -6.78 18.72
CA LEU A 75 -0.72 -7.52 19.11
C LEU A 75 -0.45 -9.03 19.10
N ASP A 76 -1.05 -9.73 20.04
CA ASP A 76 -1.22 -11.19 19.99
C ASP A 76 -2.37 -11.54 19.03
N LEU A 77 -2.06 -12.26 17.96
CA LEU A 77 -3.06 -12.59 16.93
C LEU A 77 -4.26 -13.37 17.49
N ALA A 78 -4.03 -14.31 18.40
CA ALA A 78 -5.10 -15.21 18.87
C ALA A 78 -6.10 -14.49 19.77
N SER A 79 -5.63 -13.64 20.65
CA SER A 79 -6.45 -12.94 21.65
C SER A 79 -6.79 -11.48 21.31
N GLY A 80 -6.13 -10.88 20.30
CA GLY A 80 -6.23 -9.45 20.00
C GLY A 80 -5.63 -8.54 21.07
N ARG A 81 -4.97 -9.12 22.08
CA ARG A 81 -4.41 -8.37 23.20
C ARG A 81 -3.19 -7.57 22.78
N VAL A 82 -3.14 -6.30 23.21
CA VAL A 82 -1.96 -5.45 23.06
C VAL A 82 -0.83 -5.96 23.96
N LEU A 83 0.24 -6.45 23.37
CA LEU A 83 1.46 -6.91 24.06
C LEU A 83 2.39 -5.76 24.37
N ARG A 84 2.41 -4.77 23.50
CA ARG A 84 3.22 -3.55 23.65
C ARG A 84 2.57 -2.40 22.90
N GLU A 85 2.68 -1.20 23.46
CA GLU A 85 2.17 0.02 22.84
C GLU A 85 3.19 1.16 23.01
N ARG A 86 3.28 1.98 21.98
CA ARG A 86 3.97 3.27 22.00
C ARG A 86 3.03 4.34 21.48
N ARG A 87 2.67 5.31 22.29
CA ARG A 87 1.89 6.48 21.86
C ARG A 87 2.74 7.44 21.04
N LEU A 88 2.14 8.03 20.04
CA LEU A 88 2.71 9.14 19.29
C LEU A 88 2.51 10.45 20.08
N PRO A 89 3.25 11.53 19.76
CA PRO A 89 2.94 12.87 20.26
C PRO A 89 1.47 13.25 19.95
N ASP A 90 0.83 13.97 20.86
CA ASP A 90 -0.61 14.28 20.82
C ASP A 90 -1.02 15.06 19.56
N ASP A 91 -0.09 15.82 18.97
CA ASP A 91 -0.27 16.59 17.75
C ASP A 91 0.02 15.78 16.47
N ARG A 92 0.19 14.46 16.57
CA ARG A 92 0.39 13.54 15.45
C ARG A 92 -0.77 12.58 15.30
N PHE A 93 -1.18 12.40 14.05
CA PHE A 93 -2.17 11.39 13.68
C PHE A 93 -1.43 10.26 12.97
N GLY A 94 -1.35 9.08 13.59
CA GLY A 94 -0.66 7.89 13.04
C GLY A 94 -1.39 7.34 11.84
N GLU A 95 -0.62 6.89 10.85
CA GLU A 95 -1.08 6.38 9.56
C GLU A 95 -0.34 5.09 9.19
N GLY A 96 -0.13 4.82 7.91
CA GLY A 96 0.45 3.60 7.36
C GLY A 96 1.71 3.11 8.05
N LEU A 97 1.92 1.81 8.04
CA LEU A 97 2.99 1.10 8.75
C LEU A 97 3.65 0.08 7.84
N ALA A 98 4.98 0.06 7.80
CA ALA A 98 5.73 -0.97 7.08
C ALA A 98 6.97 -1.42 7.83
N LEU A 99 7.38 -2.67 7.62
CA LEU A 99 8.65 -3.22 8.09
C LEU A 99 9.64 -3.26 6.92
N SER A 100 10.72 -2.49 7.02
CA SER A 100 11.79 -2.46 6.02
C SER A 100 13.15 -2.38 6.69
N ALA A 101 14.14 -3.11 6.18
CA ALA A 101 15.51 -3.15 6.70
C ALA A 101 15.58 -3.39 8.22
N GLY A 102 14.69 -4.23 8.76
CA GLY A 102 14.63 -4.56 10.19
C GLY A 102 14.12 -3.43 11.09
N ARG A 103 13.42 -2.45 10.54
CA ARG A 103 12.84 -1.30 11.25
C ARG A 103 11.41 -1.06 10.84
N LEU A 104 10.57 -0.58 11.78
CA LEU A 104 9.21 -0.16 11.50
C LEU A 104 9.21 1.31 11.07
N HIS A 105 8.53 1.57 9.96
CA HIS A 105 8.31 2.92 9.44
C HIS A 105 6.83 3.25 9.58
N GLN A 106 6.50 4.31 10.30
CA GLN A 106 5.13 4.75 10.54
C GLN A 106 4.91 6.15 9.97
N LEU A 107 3.90 6.31 9.13
CA LEU A 107 3.51 7.62 8.61
C LEU A 107 2.66 8.40 9.61
N THR A 108 2.53 9.69 9.33
CA THR A 108 1.52 10.56 9.96
C THR A 108 0.70 11.27 8.89
N TRP A 109 -0.57 11.58 9.16
CA TRP A 109 -1.49 12.11 8.16
C TRP A 109 -1.00 13.40 7.48
N LYS A 110 -1.01 14.53 8.20
CA LYS A 110 -0.77 15.86 7.63
C LYS A 110 0.54 16.50 8.05
N ALA A 111 1.27 15.86 8.97
CA ALA A 111 2.47 16.46 9.52
C ALA A 111 3.68 16.38 8.55
N GLY A 112 3.60 15.54 7.50
CA GLY A 112 4.71 15.33 6.56
C GLY A 112 5.94 14.72 7.23
N ILE A 113 5.75 14.00 8.34
CA ILE A 113 6.78 13.34 9.13
C ILE A 113 6.41 11.88 9.29
N GLY A 114 7.38 10.99 9.06
CA GLY A 114 7.28 9.58 9.43
C GLY A 114 8.27 9.26 10.54
N PHE A 115 7.91 8.33 11.41
CA PHE A 115 8.74 7.83 12.49
C PHE A 115 9.39 6.50 12.10
N ILE A 116 10.61 6.28 12.60
CA ILE A 116 11.33 5.02 12.49
C ILE A 116 11.43 4.43 13.89
N HIS A 117 11.00 3.17 14.03
CA HIS A 117 11.00 2.51 15.33
C HIS A 117 11.83 1.22 15.31
N GLU A 118 12.38 0.88 16.45
CA GLU A 118 12.95 -0.42 16.73
C GLU A 118 11.80 -1.45 16.86
N VAL A 119 11.91 -2.61 16.21
CA VAL A 119 10.80 -3.57 16.04
C VAL A 119 10.31 -4.14 17.36
N SER A 120 11.24 -4.55 18.23
CA SER A 120 10.90 -5.30 19.44
C SER A 120 10.40 -4.41 20.59
N THR A 121 10.91 -3.18 20.67
CA THR A 121 10.62 -2.25 21.78
C THR A 121 9.64 -1.17 21.41
N LEU A 122 9.42 -0.93 20.11
CA LEU A 122 8.70 0.20 19.53
C LEU A 122 9.32 1.56 19.91
N THR A 123 10.60 1.56 20.28
CA THR A 123 11.31 2.80 20.61
C THR A 123 11.56 3.60 19.33
N PRO A 124 11.18 4.89 19.27
CA PRO A 124 11.53 5.73 18.14
C PRO A 124 13.03 5.94 18.09
N ILE A 125 13.63 5.70 16.92
CA ILE A 125 15.08 5.78 16.67
C ILE A 125 15.43 6.76 15.57
N GLY A 126 14.42 7.36 14.90
CA GLY A 126 14.60 8.35 13.85
C GLY A 126 13.30 8.85 13.30
N GLU A 127 13.41 9.84 12.41
CA GLU A 127 12.33 10.46 11.68
C GLU A 127 12.74 10.64 10.22
N PHE A 128 11.74 10.69 9.32
CA PHE A 128 11.93 11.07 7.93
C PHE A 128 10.82 12.03 7.50
N ARG A 129 11.01 12.70 6.37
CA ARG A 129 10.08 13.72 5.89
C ARG A 129 9.58 13.39 4.51
N TYR A 130 8.32 13.71 4.26
CA TYR A 130 7.68 13.63 2.95
C TYR A 130 6.77 14.83 2.73
N ARG A 131 6.38 15.08 1.48
CA ARG A 131 5.48 16.18 1.14
C ARG A 131 4.03 15.70 1.10
N GLY A 132 3.10 16.57 1.50
CA GLY A 132 1.66 16.28 1.48
C GLY A 132 1.21 15.35 2.60
N GLU A 133 0.16 14.62 2.35
CA GLU A 133 -0.41 13.65 3.29
C GLU A 133 0.29 12.29 3.14
N GLY A 134 0.25 11.48 4.21
CA GLY A 134 0.62 10.08 4.18
C GLY A 134 -0.53 9.25 4.70
N TRP A 135 -0.95 8.20 3.95
CA TRP A 135 -2.05 7.32 4.31
C TRP A 135 -1.54 5.89 4.53
N GLY A 136 -1.41 5.07 3.50
CA GLY A 136 -0.89 3.72 3.60
C GLY A 136 0.61 3.64 3.35
N LEU A 137 1.25 2.60 3.84
CA LEU A 137 2.66 2.30 3.61
C LEU A 137 2.88 0.79 3.55
N ALA A 138 3.50 0.32 2.48
CA ALA A 138 3.93 -1.07 2.33
C ALA A 138 5.40 -1.17 1.95
N ALA A 139 6.05 -2.29 2.27
CA ALA A 139 7.45 -2.53 1.92
C ALA A 139 7.59 -3.71 0.96
N SER A 140 8.42 -3.53 -0.08
CA SER A 140 9.01 -4.62 -0.86
C SER A 140 10.51 -4.75 -0.54
N ALA A 141 11.21 -5.68 -1.20
CA ALA A 141 12.67 -5.81 -1.04
C ALA A 141 13.41 -4.50 -1.40
N ASP A 142 12.91 -3.78 -2.41
CA ASP A 142 13.63 -2.67 -3.04
C ASP A 142 12.96 -1.30 -2.84
N SER A 143 11.79 -1.23 -2.20
CA SER A 143 11.03 0.00 -2.09
C SER A 143 10.12 0.04 -0.87
N LEU A 144 9.88 1.23 -0.35
CA LEU A 144 8.68 1.56 0.42
C LEU A 144 7.67 2.20 -0.54
N VAL A 145 6.42 1.78 -0.48
CA VAL A 145 5.34 2.32 -1.31
C VAL A 145 4.33 3.02 -0.42
N MET A 146 4.06 4.28 -0.70
CA MET A 146 3.19 5.14 0.09
C MET A 146 1.98 5.58 -0.74
N SER A 147 0.80 5.59 -0.14
CA SER A 147 -0.41 6.22 -0.65
C SER A 147 -0.69 7.54 0.07
N ASP A 148 -1.55 8.37 -0.51
CA ASP A 148 -2.00 9.66 0.03
C ASP A 148 -3.45 9.99 -0.32
N GLY A 149 -4.25 8.96 -0.68
CA GLY A 149 -5.64 9.10 -1.11
C GLY A 149 -5.82 9.52 -2.56
N SER A 150 -4.76 9.92 -3.26
CA SER A 150 -4.80 10.19 -4.71
C SER A 150 -4.81 8.89 -5.51
N ALA A 151 -4.83 9.02 -6.85
CA ALA A 151 -4.66 7.89 -7.77
C ALA A 151 -3.19 7.59 -8.08
N GLU A 152 -2.26 8.05 -7.24
CA GLU A 152 -0.83 7.82 -7.41
C GLU A 152 -0.23 7.12 -6.19
N LEU A 153 0.64 6.16 -6.43
CA LEU A 153 1.51 5.56 -5.42
C LEU A 153 2.90 6.19 -5.52
N ARG A 154 3.48 6.49 -4.37
CA ARG A 154 4.80 7.11 -4.24
C ARG A 154 5.80 6.06 -3.76
N PHE A 155 6.86 5.86 -4.51
CA PHE A 155 7.92 4.91 -4.18
C PHE A 155 9.07 5.67 -3.51
N LEU A 156 9.45 5.21 -2.34
CA LEU A 156 10.57 5.76 -1.58
C LEU A 156 11.73 4.77 -1.62
N ASP A 157 12.94 5.29 -1.77
CA ASP A 157 14.15 4.51 -1.57
C ASP A 157 14.26 4.07 -0.09
N PRO A 158 14.42 2.77 0.21
CA PRO A 158 14.35 2.28 1.58
C PRO A 158 15.54 2.71 2.47
N ALA A 159 16.66 3.12 1.87
CA ALA A 159 17.84 3.56 2.62
C ALA A 159 17.80 5.06 2.94
N THR A 160 17.31 5.88 2.00
CA THR A 160 17.28 7.34 2.14
C THR A 160 15.90 7.90 2.49
N LEU A 161 14.84 7.09 2.31
CA LEU A 161 13.43 7.45 2.52
C LEU A 161 12.98 8.64 1.66
N THR A 162 13.69 8.87 0.55
CA THR A 162 13.35 9.91 -0.43
C THR A 162 12.49 9.34 -1.56
N GLU A 163 11.54 10.14 -2.05
CA GLU A 163 10.70 9.77 -3.18
C GLU A 163 11.54 9.66 -4.46
N VAL A 164 11.48 8.49 -5.12
CA VAL A 164 12.24 8.20 -6.33
C VAL A 164 11.35 7.98 -7.56
N ARG A 165 10.06 7.66 -7.36
CA ARG A 165 9.13 7.38 -8.45
C ARG A 165 7.68 7.58 -8.00
N ARG A 166 6.82 7.98 -8.93
CA ARG A 166 5.37 7.92 -8.80
C ARG A 166 4.78 6.95 -9.81
N LEU A 167 3.69 6.30 -9.43
CA LEU A 167 3.01 5.31 -10.24
C LEU A 167 1.50 5.60 -10.24
N PRO A 168 0.93 6.08 -11.36
CA PRO A 168 -0.52 6.21 -11.49
C PRO A 168 -1.21 4.85 -11.41
N VAL A 169 -2.28 4.75 -10.62
CA VAL A 169 -3.09 3.54 -10.48
C VAL A 169 -4.37 3.69 -11.30
N ARG A 170 -4.66 2.69 -12.14
CA ARG A 170 -5.80 2.71 -13.05
C ARG A 170 -6.48 1.35 -13.13
N ASP A 171 -7.79 1.36 -13.30
CA ASP A 171 -8.57 0.20 -13.74
C ASP A 171 -8.96 0.43 -15.20
N GLY A 172 -8.28 -0.24 -16.13
CA GLY A 172 -8.28 0.14 -17.53
C GLY A 172 -7.73 1.54 -17.74
N THR A 173 -8.56 2.48 -18.17
CA THR A 173 -8.21 3.91 -18.36
C THR A 173 -8.56 4.78 -17.14
N GLU A 174 -9.44 4.30 -16.26
CA GLU A 174 -9.99 5.08 -15.17
C GLU A 174 -9.04 5.16 -13.97
N PRO A 175 -8.73 6.35 -13.44
CA PRO A 175 -7.89 6.49 -12.26
C PRO A 175 -8.60 5.95 -11.01
N VAL A 176 -7.87 5.25 -10.15
CA VAL A 176 -8.37 4.72 -8.88
C VAL A 176 -7.91 5.62 -7.74
N THR A 177 -8.81 6.45 -7.22
CA THR A 177 -8.57 7.34 -6.07
C THR A 177 -8.96 6.67 -4.75
N GLY A 178 -8.62 7.32 -3.63
CA GLY A 178 -8.93 6.79 -2.29
C GLY A 178 -8.01 5.66 -1.87
N LEU A 179 -6.85 5.50 -2.53
CA LEU A 179 -5.85 4.51 -2.13
C LEU A 179 -5.40 4.80 -0.70
N ASN A 180 -5.59 3.81 0.18
CA ASN A 180 -5.35 3.95 1.61
C ASN A 180 -4.34 2.92 2.09
N GLU A 181 -4.66 2.11 3.08
CA GLU A 181 -3.78 1.11 3.64
C GLU A 181 -3.31 0.10 2.57
N LEU A 182 -2.03 -0.30 2.65
CA LEU A 182 -1.30 -1.02 1.62
C LEU A 182 -0.60 -2.25 2.19
N GLU A 183 -0.61 -3.36 1.44
CA GLU A 183 0.17 -4.56 1.76
C GLU A 183 0.63 -5.29 0.50
N PHE A 184 1.86 -5.82 0.51
CA PHE A 184 2.34 -6.71 -0.56
C PHE A 184 1.91 -8.15 -0.31
N VAL A 185 1.16 -8.73 -1.27
CA VAL A 185 0.69 -10.10 -1.23
C VAL A 185 1.12 -10.82 -2.51
N GLU A 186 2.02 -11.78 -2.40
CA GLU A 186 2.49 -12.62 -3.51
C GLU A 186 2.91 -11.81 -4.77
N GLY A 187 3.58 -10.68 -4.56
CA GLY A 187 4.09 -9.82 -5.64
C GLY A 187 3.08 -8.85 -6.24
N ALA A 188 1.82 -8.86 -5.79
CA ALA A 188 0.84 -7.81 -6.07
C ALA A 188 0.76 -6.82 -4.88
N LEU A 189 0.38 -5.58 -5.14
CA LEU A 189 0.10 -4.61 -4.10
C LEU A 189 -1.41 -4.55 -3.87
N TYR A 190 -1.83 -4.87 -2.66
CA TYR A 190 -3.20 -4.77 -2.19
C TYR A 190 -3.40 -3.39 -1.56
N ALA A 191 -4.46 -2.69 -1.92
CA ALA A 191 -4.77 -1.36 -1.39
C ALA A 191 -6.23 -1.27 -0.96
N ASN A 192 -6.48 -0.91 0.29
CA ASN A 192 -7.81 -0.47 0.69
C ASN A 192 -8.21 0.76 -0.14
N VAL A 193 -9.45 0.83 -0.60
CA VAL A 193 -9.96 1.97 -1.37
C VAL A 193 -11.05 2.67 -0.57
N TRP A 194 -10.67 3.76 0.08
CA TRP A 194 -11.56 4.57 0.91
C TRP A 194 -12.58 5.34 0.04
N PRO A 195 -13.86 5.42 0.45
CA PRO A 195 -14.51 4.85 1.63
C PRO A 195 -15.29 3.54 1.35
N SER A 196 -14.76 2.64 0.56
CA SER A 196 -15.44 1.39 0.17
C SER A 196 -15.01 0.18 0.98
N ASP A 197 -15.77 -0.91 0.90
CA ASP A 197 -15.40 -2.24 1.43
C ASP A 197 -14.60 -3.06 0.38
N ARG A 198 -13.80 -2.41 -0.48
CA ARG A 198 -13.04 -3.06 -1.54
C ARG A 198 -11.54 -2.85 -1.39
N ILE A 199 -10.81 -3.86 -1.84
CA ILE A 199 -9.35 -3.81 -2.00
C ILE A 199 -9.04 -3.89 -3.49
N ALA A 200 -8.22 -2.94 -3.98
CA ALA A 200 -7.64 -3.01 -5.31
C ALA A 200 -6.40 -3.91 -5.29
N ILE A 201 -6.32 -4.86 -6.21
CA ILE A 201 -5.15 -5.71 -6.43
C ILE A 201 -4.37 -5.11 -7.60
N ILE A 202 -3.27 -4.47 -7.30
CA ILE A 202 -2.53 -3.59 -8.21
C ILE A 202 -1.24 -4.30 -8.68
N ASN A 203 -0.92 -4.17 -9.95
CA ASN A 203 0.39 -4.52 -10.48
C ASN A 203 1.39 -3.40 -10.14
N PRO A 204 2.40 -3.65 -9.26
CA PRO A 204 3.31 -2.60 -8.81
C PRO A 204 4.29 -2.12 -9.89
N ALA A 205 4.40 -2.84 -11.02
CA ALA A 205 5.26 -2.44 -12.12
C ALA A 205 4.66 -1.33 -12.98
N ASN A 206 3.33 -1.39 -13.24
CA ASN A 206 2.64 -0.50 -14.17
C ASN A 206 1.40 0.23 -13.60
N GLY A 207 0.98 -0.06 -12.37
CA GLY A 207 -0.17 0.57 -11.71
C GLY A 207 -1.54 0.08 -12.18
N GLN A 208 -1.60 -0.91 -13.07
CA GLN A 208 -2.88 -1.47 -13.50
C GLN A 208 -3.52 -2.32 -12.39
N VAL A 209 -4.79 -2.09 -12.15
CA VAL A 209 -5.61 -2.95 -11.28
C VAL A 209 -5.87 -4.26 -12.01
N ARG A 210 -5.36 -5.35 -11.45
CA ARG A 210 -5.58 -6.73 -11.96
C ARG A 210 -6.92 -7.28 -11.52
N GLY A 211 -7.42 -6.80 -10.38
CA GLY A 211 -8.69 -7.24 -9.84
C GLY A 211 -9.14 -6.47 -8.62
N TRP A 212 -10.37 -6.73 -8.25
CA TRP A 212 -11.04 -6.14 -7.10
C TRP A 212 -11.48 -7.24 -6.15
N LEU A 213 -11.05 -7.16 -4.91
CA LEU A 213 -11.54 -8.00 -3.83
C LEU A 213 -12.67 -7.25 -3.11
N ASP A 214 -13.89 -7.77 -3.23
CA ASP A 214 -15.08 -7.22 -2.58
C ASP A 214 -15.26 -7.89 -1.22
N LEU A 215 -15.14 -7.09 -0.15
CA LEU A 215 -15.29 -7.49 1.25
C LEU A 215 -16.60 -6.99 1.87
N THR A 216 -17.56 -6.57 1.04
CA THR A 216 -18.88 -6.14 1.50
C THR A 216 -19.52 -7.22 2.38
N GLY A 217 -19.94 -6.83 3.59
CA GLY A 217 -20.57 -7.74 4.56
C GLY A 217 -19.60 -8.58 5.39
N LEU A 218 -18.28 -8.43 5.23
CA LEU A 218 -17.28 -9.16 6.01
C LEU A 218 -17.46 -8.95 7.52
N LEU A 219 -17.70 -7.72 7.97
CA LEU A 219 -18.09 -7.46 9.36
C LEU A 219 -19.61 -7.63 9.51
N PRO A 220 -20.08 -8.70 10.18
CA PRO A 220 -21.51 -8.93 10.41
C PRO A 220 -22.17 -7.79 11.18
N LEU A 221 -23.43 -7.50 10.88
CA LEU A 221 -24.19 -6.41 11.51
C LEU A 221 -24.20 -6.49 13.04
N VAL A 222 -24.22 -7.72 13.61
CA VAL A 222 -24.21 -7.96 15.07
C VAL A 222 -22.98 -7.40 15.77
N PHE A 223 -21.87 -7.20 15.05
CA PHE A 223 -20.63 -6.62 15.57
C PHE A 223 -20.50 -5.12 15.30
N ARG A 224 -21.39 -4.54 14.52
CA ARG A 224 -21.34 -3.10 14.20
C ARG A 224 -21.89 -2.26 15.34
N THR A 225 -21.23 -1.17 15.61
CA THR A 225 -21.63 -0.12 16.58
C THR A 225 -21.73 1.21 15.87
N PRO A 226 -22.29 2.28 16.48
CA PRO A 226 -22.28 3.62 15.91
C PRO A 226 -20.86 4.16 15.62
N ARG A 227 -19.81 3.60 16.23
CA ARG A 227 -18.41 3.99 16.01
C ARG A 227 -17.74 3.20 14.90
N THR A 228 -18.32 2.07 14.47
CA THR A 228 -17.76 1.25 13.38
C THR A 228 -17.62 2.08 12.12
N ASP A 229 -16.40 2.13 11.58
CA ASP A 229 -16.06 2.88 10.39
C ASP A 229 -15.61 1.92 9.27
N VAL A 230 -14.93 2.40 8.25
CA VAL A 230 -14.62 1.67 7.03
C VAL A 230 -13.61 0.53 7.24
N LEU A 231 -13.64 -0.42 6.31
CA LEU A 231 -12.58 -1.40 6.09
C LEU A 231 -11.23 -0.66 5.91
N ASN A 232 -10.25 -1.00 6.72
CA ASN A 232 -8.87 -0.49 6.60
C ASN A 232 -7.92 -1.34 7.44
N GLY A 233 -6.86 -1.84 6.82
CA GLY A 233 -5.86 -2.70 7.44
C GLY A 233 -5.79 -4.06 6.76
N ILE A 234 -4.64 -4.34 6.15
CA ILE A 234 -4.30 -5.57 5.45
C ILE A 234 -2.96 -6.05 6.01
N ALA A 235 -2.84 -7.32 6.35
CA ALA A 235 -1.57 -7.91 6.73
C ALA A 235 -1.40 -9.28 6.09
N TYR A 236 -0.19 -9.58 5.63
CA TYR A 236 0.09 -10.85 4.98
C TYR A 236 1.21 -11.63 5.68
N ASP A 237 0.90 -12.84 6.13
CA ASP A 237 1.89 -13.82 6.57
C ASP A 237 2.39 -14.62 5.37
N ALA A 238 3.51 -14.21 4.82
CA ALA A 238 4.08 -14.86 3.64
C ALA A 238 4.49 -16.33 3.90
N ALA A 239 4.93 -16.66 5.11
CA ALA A 239 5.35 -18.02 5.47
C ALA A 239 4.14 -18.98 5.58
N GLY A 240 3.07 -18.51 6.21
CA GLY A 240 1.83 -19.27 6.37
C GLY A 240 0.82 -19.08 5.24
N LYS A 241 1.09 -18.19 4.28
CA LYS A 241 0.17 -17.77 3.20
C LYS A 241 -1.20 -17.36 3.75
N ARG A 242 -1.19 -16.54 4.80
CA ARG A 242 -2.41 -16.10 5.47
C ARG A 242 -2.63 -14.61 5.25
N LEU A 243 -3.81 -14.25 4.77
CA LEU A 243 -4.23 -12.88 4.58
C LEU A 243 -5.17 -12.46 5.71
N PHE A 244 -4.85 -11.36 6.36
CA PHE A 244 -5.64 -10.78 7.44
C PHE A 244 -6.17 -9.42 7.05
N VAL A 245 -7.41 -9.12 7.43
CA VAL A 245 -8.05 -7.82 7.17
C VAL A 245 -8.88 -7.39 8.37
N THR A 246 -8.95 -6.09 8.60
CA THR A 246 -9.78 -5.47 9.65
C THR A 246 -10.32 -4.12 9.17
N GLY A 247 -10.85 -3.32 10.07
CA GLY A 247 -11.32 -1.96 9.78
C GLY A 247 -11.25 -1.04 11.00
N LYS A 248 -11.47 0.23 10.76
CA LYS A 248 -11.47 1.28 11.78
C LYS A 248 -12.61 1.02 12.77
N HIS A 249 -12.25 0.88 14.05
CA HIS A 249 -13.18 0.54 15.13
C HIS A 249 -13.91 -0.80 14.95
N TRP A 250 -13.29 -1.75 14.23
CA TRP A 250 -13.85 -3.09 14.12
C TRP A 250 -13.45 -3.94 15.33
N PRO A 251 -14.38 -4.69 15.94
CA PRO A 251 -14.06 -5.59 17.06
C PRO A 251 -13.49 -6.94 16.61
N ARG A 252 -13.25 -7.10 15.30
CA ARG A 252 -12.78 -8.34 14.68
C ARG A 252 -11.73 -8.09 13.64
N LEU A 253 -10.73 -8.95 13.63
CA LEU A 253 -9.77 -9.15 12.56
C LEU A 253 -10.10 -10.51 11.91
N PHE A 254 -10.13 -10.55 10.59
CA PHE A 254 -10.49 -11.74 9.83
C PHE A 254 -9.29 -12.28 9.08
N GLN A 255 -9.05 -13.61 9.21
CA GLN A 255 -8.23 -14.35 8.26
C GLN A 255 -9.13 -14.77 7.10
N ILE A 256 -8.77 -14.40 5.89
CA ILE A 256 -9.56 -14.68 4.68
C ILE A 256 -8.71 -15.42 3.64
N GLU A 257 -9.41 -16.13 2.77
CA GLU A 257 -8.91 -16.65 1.52
C GLU A 257 -9.60 -15.92 0.37
N VAL A 258 -8.81 -15.48 -0.62
CA VAL A 258 -9.33 -14.83 -1.83
C VAL A 258 -9.82 -15.89 -2.80
N THR A 259 -11.06 -15.76 -3.28
CA THR A 259 -11.69 -16.71 -4.20
C THR A 259 -12.27 -15.97 -5.40
N THR A 260 -12.44 -16.65 -6.52
CA THR A 260 -13.26 -16.18 -7.65
C THR A 260 -14.72 -16.55 -7.44
N HIS A 261 -15.63 -15.80 -8.05
CA HIS A 261 -17.05 -16.14 -8.07
C HIS A 261 -17.33 -17.39 -8.91
#